data_f660f46f7c8b5686080b7d53aa385205
#
_entry.id   f660f46f7c8b5686080b7d53aa385205
#
_cell.length_a   1.000
_cell.length_b   1.000
_cell.length_c   1.000
_cell.angle_alpha   90.00
_cell.angle_beta   90.00
_cell.angle_gamma   90.00
#
_symmetry.space_group_name_H-M   'P 1'
#
loop_
_entity.id
_entity.type
_entity.pdbx_description
1 polymer ?
#
loop_
_entity_poly.entity_id
_entity_poly.type
_entity_poly.pdbx_seq_one_letter_code
_entity_poly.pdbx_strand_id
1 'polypeptide(L)'
;MKRLLGPALIVFLLTGCMGGPPPGPEWRMRAAEATEAYYNAVLTGNSQRAGSSLRRALEAASRSDDLTSLARVHLGRAAMQVALRREPDFDRADELVAITGDPGLAAYRRFLAGAPEAGVSDRLPQALAAPARHLKAGEPRALADSIAAMESPRRQVVAAAVAHRRFSNRRAFADAAVAAASAEGWRKVLLTWLPVQAEAAQRRGDSEEAAAIRERLRWLRDPLTGRPESED
;
A
#
# COMPACT_ATOMS: atom_id res chain seq x y z
N MET A 1 23.31 -26.86 -74.49
CA MET A 1 22.88 -25.51 -74.07
C MET A 1 21.80 -25.66 -73.03
N LYS A 2 22.14 -25.64 -71.71
CA LYS A 2 21.20 -25.80 -70.60
C LYS A 2 21.13 -24.45 -69.84
N ARG A 3 20.01 -23.81 -69.89
CA ARG A 3 19.71 -22.57 -69.10
C ARG A 3 19.21 -22.97 -67.72
N LEU A 4 19.99 -22.62 -66.73
CA LEU A 4 19.63 -22.71 -65.31
C LEU A 4 18.80 -21.50 -64.93
N LEU A 5 17.50 -21.67 -64.62
CA LEU A 5 16.67 -20.70 -63.88
C LEU A 5 16.90 -20.90 -62.42
N GLY A 6 17.45 -19.88 -61.75
CA GLY A 6 17.52 -19.84 -60.30
C GLY A 6 16.18 -19.39 -59.70
N PRO A 7 15.74 -19.99 -58.59
CA PRO A 7 14.56 -19.53 -57.90
C PRO A 7 14.89 -18.29 -57.05
N ALA A 8 14.15 -17.23 -57.29
CA ALA A 8 14.17 -16.01 -56.44
C ALA A 8 13.53 -16.30 -55.07
N LEU A 9 14.36 -16.31 -54.08
CA LEU A 9 13.92 -16.45 -52.66
C LEU A 9 13.32 -15.14 -52.20
N ILE A 10 11.99 -15.04 -52.17
CA ILE A 10 11.25 -13.91 -51.58
C ILE A 10 11.27 -14.08 -50.06
N VAL A 11 12.15 -13.37 -49.39
CA VAL A 11 12.16 -13.25 -47.93
C VAL A 11 11.02 -12.30 -47.50
N PHE A 12 9.90 -12.86 -47.09
CA PHE A 12 8.84 -12.12 -46.42
C PHE A 12 9.33 -11.71 -45.00
N LEU A 13 9.78 -10.47 -44.85
CA LEU A 13 10.01 -9.85 -43.55
C LEU A 13 8.63 -9.64 -42.89
N LEU A 14 8.19 -10.62 -42.13
CA LEU A 14 7.11 -10.47 -41.16
C LEU A 14 7.61 -9.59 -40.02
N THR A 15 7.53 -8.29 -40.20
CA THR A 15 7.57 -7.34 -39.10
C THR A 15 6.29 -7.55 -38.27
N GLY A 16 6.34 -8.54 -37.37
CA GLY A 16 5.33 -8.71 -36.34
C GLY A 16 5.33 -7.48 -35.45
N CYS A 17 4.40 -6.57 -35.68
CA CYS A 17 4.01 -5.58 -34.67
C CYS A 17 3.56 -6.35 -33.43
N MET A 18 4.44 -6.46 -32.44
CA MET A 18 4.04 -6.79 -31.08
C MET A 18 3.23 -5.60 -30.54
N GLY A 19 1.98 -5.47 -31.02
CA GLY A 19 1.02 -4.53 -30.52
C GLY A 19 0.59 -5.00 -29.13
N GLY A 20 1.23 -4.46 -28.10
CA GLY A 20 0.65 -4.48 -26.75
C GLY A 20 -0.72 -3.80 -26.80
N PRO A 21 -1.63 -4.07 -25.83
CA PRO A 21 -2.90 -3.40 -25.77
C PRO A 21 -2.66 -1.87 -25.84
N PRO A 22 -3.52 -1.11 -26.57
CA PRO A 22 -3.31 0.31 -26.72
C PRO A 22 -3.20 0.97 -25.35
N PRO A 23 -2.28 1.94 -25.17
CA PRO A 23 -2.15 2.62 -23.89
C PRO A 23 -3.50 3.23 -23.52
N GLY A 24 -3.91 3.05 -22.27
CA GLY A 24 -5.16 3.62 -21.77
C GLY A 24 -5.18 5.14 -21.88
N PRO A 25 -6.34 5.80 -21.66
CA PRO A 25 -6.44 7.25 -21.75
C PRO A 25 -5.36 7.94 -20.92
N GLU A 26 -4.75 8.98 -21.47
CA GLU A 26 -3.60 9.69 -20.89
C GLU A 26 -3.87 10.17 -19.44
N TRP A 27 -5.10 10.63 -19.17
CA TRP A 27 -5.49 11.06 -17.82
C TRP A 27 -5.41 9.92 -16.80
N ARG A 28 -5.76 8.68 -17.21
CA ARG A 28 -5.71 7.51 -16.33
C ARG A 28 -4.29 7.13 -15.96
N MET A 29 -3.36 7.19 -16.91
CA MET A 29 -1.94 6.97 -16.65
C MET A 29 -1.39 8.05 -15.72
N ARG A 30 -1.69 9.32 -15.96
CA ARG A 30 -1.29 10.44 -15.11
C ARG A 30 -1.83 10.31 -13.68
N ALA A 31 -3.10 9.89 -13.53
CA ALA A 31 -3.69 9.65 -12.22
C ALA A 31 -2.98 8.51 -11.47
N ALA A 32 -2.67 7.41 -12.17
CA ALA A 32 -1.96 6.27 -11.59
C ALA A 32 -0.53 6.67 -11.16
N GLU A 33 0.26 7.32 -12.03
CA GLU A 33 1.61 7.79 -11.72
C GLU A 33 1.63 8.77 -10.54
N ALA A 34 0.72 9.73 -10.53
CA ALA A 34 0.63 10.69 -9.44
C ALA A 34 0.21 10.02 -8.12
N THR A 35 -0.65 8.99 -8.18
CA THR A 35 -1.04 8.20 -7.01
C THR A 35 0.13 7.39 -6.47
N GLU A 36 0.93 6.76 -7.32
CA GLU A 36 2.14 6.04 -6.89
C GLU A 36 3.17 7.01 -6.29
N ALA A 37 3.37 8.17 -6.90
CA ALA A 37 4.25 9.20 -6.36
C ALA A 37 3.76 9.71 -4.98
N TYR A 38 2.44 9.81 -4.78
CA TYR A 38 1.84 10.14 -3.50
C TYR A 38 2.15 9.08 -2.45
N TYR A 39 1.93 7.79 -2.75
CA TYR A 39 2.21 6.71 -1.81
C TYR A 39 3.68 6.70 -1.37
N ASN A 40 4.60 6.77 -2.33
CA ASN A 40 6.03 6.80 -2.02
C ASN A 40 6.42 8.00 -1.16
N ALA A 41 5.87 9.19 -1.45
CA ALA A 41 6.13 10.38 -0.67
C ALA A 41 5.61 10.28 0.76
N VAL A 42 4.41 9.70 0.96
CA VAL A 42 3.84 9.45 2.30
C VAL A 42 4.69 8.46 3.09
N LEU A 43 5.05 7.32 2.49
CA LEU A 43 5.77 6.24 3.17
C LEU A 43 7.21 6.63 3.53
N THR A 44 7.85 7.46 2.69
CA THR A 44 9.19 8.01 2.97
C THR A 44 9.18 9.22 3.90
N GLY A 45 8.03 9.93 4.01
CA GLY A 45 7.86 11.07 4.90
C GLY A 45 8.04 12.45 4.24
N ASN A 46 8.03 12.52 2.90
CA ASN A 46 8.09 13.79 2.19
C ASN A 46 6.68 14.41 2.06
N SER A 47 6.26 15.19 3.05
CA SER A 47 4.92 15.77 3.12
C SER A 47 4.58 16.74 1.98
N GLN A 48 5.56 17.55 1.54
CA GLN A 48 5.38 18.49 0.43
C GLN A 48 5.12 17.76 -0.88
N ARG A 49 5.94 16.74 -1.19
CA ARG A 49 5.74 15.90 -2.37
C ARG A 49 4.45 15.10 -2.29
N ALA A 50 4.08 14.60 -1.11
CA ALA A 50 2.82 13.90 -0.91
C ALA A 50 1.63 14.80 -1.24
N GLY A 51 1.58 16.03 -0.71
CA GLY A 51 0.50 16.98 -0.99
C GLY A 51 0.39 17.35 -2.47
N SER A 52 1.51 17.64 -3.13
CA SER A 52 1.51 17.98 -4.57
C SER A 52 1.13 16.79 -5.46
N SER A 53 1.57 15.57 -5.12
CA SER A 53 1.24 14.37 -5.89
C SER A 53 -0.23 13.97 -5.72
N LEU A 54 -0.79 14.07 -4.50
CA LEU A 54 -2.21 13.82 -4.28
C LEU A 54 -3.08 14.79 -5.09
N ARG A 55 -2.76 16.09 -5.10
CA ARG A 55 -3.48 17.07 -5.91
C ARG A 55 -3.48 16.68 -7.39
N ARG A 56 -2.30 16.35 -7.94
CA ARG A 56 -2.19 15.91 -9.35
C ARG A 56 -2.98 14.64 -9.63
N ALA A 57 -3.02 13.68 -8.70
CA ALA A 57 -3.79 12.47 -8.85
C ALA A 57 -5.30 12.77 -8.92
N LEU A 58 -5.79 13.63 -8.02
CA LEU A 58 -7.19 14.05 -8.00
C LEU A 58 -7.56 14.87 -9.26
N GLU A 59 -6.73 15.83 -9.66
CA GLU A 59 -6.91 16.62 -10.88
C GLU A 59 -6.92 15.75 -12.15
N ALA A 60 -6.06 14.75 -12.23
CA ALA A 60 -6.05 13.84 -13.36
C ALA A 60 -7.28 12.93 -13.37
N ALA A 61 -7.68 12.37 -12.21
CA ALA A 61 -8.85 11.51 -12.09
C ALA A 61 -10.17 12.26 -12.34
N SER A 62 -10.23 13.58 -12.03
CA SER A 62 -11.41 14.41 -12.26
C SER A 62 -11.59 14.90 -13.71
N ARG A 63 -10.66 14.55 -14.63
CA ARG A 63 -10.76 14.92 -16.05
C ARG A 63 -11.75 14.08 -16.85
N SER A 64 -12.36 13.08 -16.23
CA SER A 64 -13.39 12.25 -16.81
C SER A 64 -14.52 12.06 -15.81
N ASP A 65 -15.63 11.51 -16.26
CA ASP A 65 -16.77 11.09 -15.44
C ASP A 65 -16.55 9.72 -14.77
N ASP A 66 -15.31 9.18 -14.80
CA ASP A 66 -14.93 7.94 -14.11
C ASP A 66 -14.78 8.17 -12.58
N LEU A 67 -15.92 8.26 -11.90
CA LEU A 67 -15.97 8.43 -10.44
C LEU A 67 -15.32 7.25 -9.68
N THR A 68 -15.23 6.07 -10.31
CA THR A 68 -14.53 4.91 -9.77
C THR A 68 -13.02 5.19 -9.60
N SER A 69 -12.40 5.84 -10.59
CA SER A 69 -11.00 6.25 -10.50
C SER A 69 -10.79 7.30 -9.40
N LEU A 70 -11.69 8.27 -9.28
CA LEU A 70 -11.63 9.28 -8.22
C LEU A 70 -11.79 8.64 -6.82
N ALA A 71 -12.74 7.71 -6.66
CA ALA A 71 -12.94 6.94 -5.42
C ALA A 71 -11.68 6.16 -5.02
N ARG A 72 -10.97 5.55 -6.00
CA ARG A 72 -9.71 4.84 -5.74
C ARG A 72 -8.62 5.74 -5.20
N VAL A 73 -8.50 6.98 -5.68
CA VAL A 73 -7.53 7.95 -5.15
C VAL A 73 -7.86 8.29 -3.69
N HIS A 74 -9.13 8.56 -3.37
CA HIS A 74 -9.54 8.87 -1.99
C HIS A 74 -9.37 7.67 -1.05
N LEU A 75 -9.73 6.45 -1.47
CA LEU A 75 -9.47 5.24 -0.68
C LEU A 75 -7.97 4.95 -0.52
N GLY A 76 -7.16 5.25 -1.54
CA GLY A 76 -5.70 5.18 -1.44
C GLY A 76 -5.14 6.16 -0.41
N ARG A 77 -5.67 7.40 -0.34
CA ARG A 77 -5.34 8.36 0.71
C ARG A 77 -5.67 7.80 2.10
N ALA A 78 -6.88 7.28 2.28
CA ALA A 78 -7.30 6.67 3.54
C ALA A 78 -6.42 5.46 3.92
N ALA A 79 -6.02 4.63 2.95
CA ALA A 79 -5.11 3.51 3.17
C ALA A 79 -3.73 3.97 3.69
N MET A 80 -3.20 5.10 3.18
CA MET A 80 -1.94 5.66 3.68
C MET A 80 -2.08 6.24 5.09
N GLN A 81 -3.22 6.82 5.43
CA GLN A 81 -3.51 7.25 6.80
C GLN A 81 -3.53 6.05 7.76
N VAL A 82 -4.22 4.97 7.38
CA VAL A 82 -4.24 3.70 8.13
C VAL A 82 -2.83 3.14 8.29
N ALA A 83 -2.03 3.06 7.22
CA ALA A 83 -0.66 2.56 7.24
C ALA A 83 0.24 3.29 8.24
N LEU A 84 0.02 4.60 8.41
CA LEU A 84 0.70 5.45 9.38
C LEU A 84 -0.02 5.55 10.74
N ARG A 85 -0.97 4.65 11.03
CA ARG A 85 -1.76 4.60 12.27
C ARG A 85 -2.51 5.91 12.59
N ARG A 86 -2.87 6.65 11.55
CA ARG A 86 -3.72 7.83 11.66
C ARG A 86 -5.18 7.45 11.48
N GLU A 87 -6.09 8.26 11.99
CA GLU A 87 -7.51 8.09 11.68
C GLU A 87 -7.76 8.41 10.21
N PRO A 88 -8.35 7.47 9.44
CA PRO A 88 -8.62 7.70 8.04
C PRO A 88 -9.83 8.62 7.85
N ASP A 89 -9.67 9.57 6.93
CA ASP A 89 -10.74 10.41 6.43
C ASP A 89 -11.41 9.69 5.26
N PHE A 90 -12.64 9.23 5.48
CA PHE A 90 -13.44 8.51 4.50
C PHE A 90 -14.53 9.34 3.82
N ASP A 91 -14.79 10.58 4.23
CA ASP A 91 -15.95 11.36 3.82
C ASP A 91 -16.15 11.38 2.29
N ARG A 92 -15.13 11.80 1.55
CA ARG A 92 -15.20 11.81 0.09
C ARG A 92 -15.18 10.42 -0.55
N ALA A 93 -14.51 9.47 0.08
CA ALA A 93 -14.52 8.09 -0.39
C ALA A 93 -15.91 7.46 -0.22
N ASP A 94 -16.60 7.70 0.89
CA ASP A 94 -17.93 7.17 1.16
C ASP A 94 -18.98 7.74 0.19
N GLU A 95 -18.95 9.06 -0.09
CA GLU A 95 -19.79 9.68 -1.10
C GLU A 95 -19.63 9.00 -2.49
N LEU A 96 -18.37 8.86 -2.93
CA LEU A 96 -18.06 8.29 -4.25
C LEU A 96 -18.36 6.79 -4.32
N VAL A 97 -18.12 6.03 -3.27
CA VAL A 97 -18.47 4.60 -3.18
C VAL A 97 -19.99 4.43 -3.26
N ALA A 98 -20.78 5.30 -2.61
CA ALA A 98 -22.23 5.27 -2.68
C ALA A 98 -22.74 5.58 -4.11
N ILE A 99 -22.17 6.59 -4.77
CA ILE A 99 -22.60 6.99 -6.14
C ILE A 99 -22.22 5.91 -7.17
N THR A 100 -21.01 5.34 -7.06
CA THR A 100 -20.53 4.34 -8.04
C THR A 100 -21.20 2.99 -7.88
N GLY A 101 -21.67 2.65 -6.69
CA GLY A 101 -22.21 1.33 -6.38
C GLY A 101 -21.20 0.18 -6.57
N ASP A 102 -19.89 0.48 -6.72
CA ASP A 102 -18.86 -0.52 -6.98
C ASP A 102 -18.64 -1.40 -5.72
N PRO A 103 -18.96 -2.70 -5.79
CA PRO A 103 -18.87 -3.58 -4.64
C PRO A 103 -17.42 -3.84 -4.18
N GLY A 104 -16.44 -3.71 -5.07
CA GLY A 104 -15.02 -3.85 -4.73
C GLY A 104 -14.51 -2.65 -3.94
N LEU A 105 -14.91 -1.43 -4.32
CA LEU A 105 -14.58 -0.21 -3.57
C LEU A 105 -15.23 -0.24 -2.18
N ALA A 106 -16.51 -0.64 -2.10
CA ALA A 106 -17.22 -0.79 -0.83
C ALA A 106 -16.54 -1.84 0.09
N ALA A 107 -16.12 -2.98 -0.49
CA ALA A 107 -15.39 -4.00 0.24
C ALA A 107 -14.04 -3.47 0.75
N TYR A 108 -13.28 -2.76 -0.08
CA TYR A 108 -11.99 -2.19 0.32
C TYR A 108 -12.15 -1.12 1.41
N ARG A 109 -13.16 -0.26 1.30
CA ARG A 109 -13.47 0.72 2.34
C ARG A 109 -13.76 0.07 3.69
N ARG A 110 -14.57 -1.01 3.72
CA ARG A 110 -14.87 -1.78 4.94
C ARG A 110 -13.63 -2.46 5.50
N PHE A 111 -12.79 -3.02 4.65
CA PHE A 111 -11.50 -3.59 5.07
C PHE A 111 -10.63 -2.54 5.77
N LEU A 112 -10.46 -1.34 5.18
CA LEU A 112 -9.69 -0.26 5.78
C LEU A 112 -10.26 0.22 7.13
N ALA A 113 -11.57 0.13 7.32
CA ALA A 113 -12.21 0.41 8.60
C ALA A 113 -11.99 -0.70 9.67
N GLY A 114 -11.42 -1.86 9.28
CA GLY A 114 -11.23 -2.99 10.18
C GLY A 114 -12.50 -3.78 10.48
N ALA A 115 -13.56 -3.58 9.69
CA ALA A 115 -14.88 -4.19 9.86
C ALA A 115 -15.29 -5.04 8.63
N PRO A 116 -14.59 -6.13 8.30
CA PRO A 116 -14.97 -6.98 7.19
C PRO A 116 -16.22 -7.79 7.52
N GLU A 117 -17.30 -7.52 6.81
CA GLU A 117 -18.54 -8.28 6.87
C GLU A 117 -18.49 -9.55 6.00
N ALA A 118 -19.57 -10.34 6.00
CA ALA A 118 -19.70 -11.51 5.13
C ALA A 118 -19.61 -11.09 3.65
N GLY A 119 -18.86 -11.85 2.84
CA GLY A 119 -18.70 -11.61 1.41
C GLY A 119 -17.76 -10.46 1.02
N VAL A 120 -17.17 -9.73 1.99
CA VAL A 120 -16.17 -8.68 1.70
C VAL A 120 -14.91 -9.27 1.07
N SER A 121 -14.42 -10.41 1.59
CA SER A 121 -13.21 -11.08 1.10
C SER A 121 -13.25 -11.40 -0.38
N ASP A 122 -14.43 -11.79 -0.90
CA ASP A 122 -14.60 -12.26 -2.27
C ASP A 122 -14.62 -11.12 -3.31
N ARG A 123 -14.80 -9.90 -2.81
CA ARG A 123 -14.83 -8.66 -3.61
C ARG A 123 -13.53 -7.84 -3.53
N LEU A 124 -12.63 -8.25 -2.64
CA LEU A 124 -11.31 -7.64 -2.51
C LEU A 124 -10.33 -8.19 -3.56
N PRO A 125 -9.28 -7.43 -3.89
CA PRO A 125 -8.14 -7.98 -4.62
C PRO A 125 -7.63 -9.27 -3.94
N GLN A 126 -7.26 -10.27 -4.73
CA GLN A 126 -6.86 -11.60 -4.24
C GLN A 126 -5.86 -11.54 -3.08
N ALA A 127 -4.89 -10.62 -3.16
CA ALA A 127 -3.88 -10.44 -2.11
C ALA A 127 -4.46 -10.02 -0.74
N LEU A 128 -5.66 -9.43 -0.67
CA LEU A 128 -6.34 -9.02 0.55
C LEU A 128 -7.44 -9.99 1.01
N ALA A 129 -7.80 -10.97 0.18
CA ALA A 129 -8.90 -11.89 0.48
C ALA A 129 -8.63 -12.75 1.73
N ALA A 130 -7.43 -13.34 1.83
CA ALA A 130 -7.04 -14.14 3.00
C ALA A 130 -6.94 -13.29 4.27
N PRO A 131 -6.21 -12.15 4.30
CA PRO A 131 -6.22 -11.25 5.46
C PRO A 131 -7.62 -10.83 5.91
N ALA A 132 -8.53 -10.51 4.98
CA ALA A 132 -9.89 -10.10 5.33
C ALA A 132 -10.71 -11.25 5.97
N ARG A 133 -10.56 -12.49 5.47
CA ARG A 133 -11.21 -13.66 6.06
C ARG A 133 -10.75 -13.91 7.49
N HIS A 134 -9.43 -13.92 7.74
CA HIS A 134 -8.86 -14.14 9.07
C HIS A 134 -9.17 -12.99 10.03
N LEU A 135 -9.21 -11.76 9.54
CA LEU A 135 -9.62 -10.59 10.32
C LEU A 135 -11.07 -10.74 10.80
N LYS A 136 -11.98 -11.16 9.91
CA LYS A 136 -13.38 -11.43 10.20
C LYS A 136 -13.55 -12.60 11.19
N ALA A 137 -12.83 -13.69 10.95
CA ALA A 137 -12.88 -14.89 11.80
C ALA A 137 -12.29 -14.65 13.20
N GLY A 138 -11.59 -13.54 13.43
CA GLY A 138 -10.92 -13.28 14.70
C GLY A 138 -9.70 -14.17 14.95
N GLU A 139 -8.98 -14.54 13.88
CA GLU A 139 -7.85 -15.49 13.88
C GLU A 139 -6.51 -14.73 13.76
N PRO A 140 -5.97 -14.12 14.83
CA PRO A 140 -4.83 -13.22 14.72
C PRO A 140 -3.52 -13.89 14.28
N ARG A 141 -3.34 -15.20 14.50
CA ARG A 141 -2.16 -15.94 14.04
C ARG A 141 -2.22 -16.15 12.53
N ALA A 142 -3.28 -16.75 12.01
CA ALA A 142 -3.48 -16.97 10.58
C ALA A 142 -3.51 -15.64 9.82
N LEU A 143 -4.05 -14.58 10.42
CA LEU A 143 -4.00 -13.22 9.88
C LEU A 143 -2.54 -12.72 9.74
N ALA A 144 -1.72 -12.90 10.77
CA ALA A 144 -0.31 -12.49 10.73
C ALA A 144 0.48 -13.25 9.65
N ASP A 145 0.28 -14.56 9.56
CA ASP A 145 0.91 -15.42 8.54
C ASP A 145 0.48 -15.00 7.12
N SER A 146 -0.81 -14.73 6.92
CA SER A 146 -1.32 -14.27 5.62
C SER A 146 -0.79 -12.89 5.23
N ILE A 147 -0.56 -12.00 6.18
CA ILE A 147 0.05 -10.69 5.95
C ILE A 147 1.54 -10.84 5.61
N ALA A 148 2.27 -11.67 6.36
CA ALA A 148 3.70 -11.90 6.11
C ALA A 148 3.98 -12.51 4.73
N ALA A 149 3.05 -13.31 4.21
CA ALA A 149 3.15 -13.93 2.87
C ALA A 149 2.78 -12.98 1.71
N MET A 150 2.42 -11.72 1.97
CA MET A 150 2.03 -10.79 0.90
C MET A 150 3.25 -10.32 0.09
N GLU A 151 3.18 -10.42 -1.23
CA GLU A 151 4.24 -9.97 -2.15
C GLU A 151 4.39 -8.43 -2.21
N SER A 152 3.32 -7.69 -1.95
CA SER A 152 3.34 -6.23 -2.01
C SER A 152 3.62 -5.62 -0.64
N PRO A 153 4.82 -5.03 -0.41
CA PRO A 153 5.18 -4.42 0.87
C PRO A 153 4.19 -3.34 1.32
N ARG A 154 3.68 -2.54 0.38
CA ARG A 154 2.68 -1.50 0.68
C ARG A 154 1.37 -2.09 1.20
N ARG A 155 0.85 -3.14 0.53
CA ARG A 155 -0.37 -3.82 0.99
C ARG A 155 -0.13 -4.52 2.33
N GLN A 156 1.05 -5.07 2.54
CA GLN A 156 1.46 -5.68 3.79
C GLN A 156 1.40 -4.67 4.95
N VAL A 157 1.96 -3.46 4.79
CA VAL A 157 1.88 -2.40 5.82
C VAL A 157 0.43 -1.97 6.07
N VAL A 158 -0.40 -1.79 5.03
CA VAL A 158 -1.82 -1.44 5.20
C VAL A 158 -2.57 -2.54 5.94
N ALA A 159 -2.41 -3.80 5.53
CA ALA A 159 -3.07 -4.94 6.16
C ALA A 159 -2.62 -5.13 7.62
N ALA A 160 -1.33 -4.96 7.90
CA ALA A 160 -0.77 -4.98 9.25
C ALA A 160 -1.39 -3.88 10.14
N ALA A 161 -1.58 -2.68 9.58
CA ALA A 161 -2.20 -1.57 10.30
C ALA A 161 -3.68 -1.83 10.61
N VAL A 162 -4.44 -2.34 9.65
CA VAL A 162 -5.84 -2.77 9.86
C VAL A 162 -5.91 -3.84 10.94
N ALA A 163 -5.06 -4.87 10.86
CA ALA A 163 -5.00 -5.94 11.84
C ALA A 163 -4.63 -5.44 13.24
N HIS A 164 -3.67 -4.52 13.34
CA HIS A 164 -3.24 -3.95 14.61
C HIS A 164 -4.34 -3.12 15.29
N ARG A 165 -5.19 -2.42 14.55
CA ARG A 165 -6.36 -1.72 15.13
C ARG A 165 -7.32 -2.68 15.83
N ARG A 166 -7.48 -3.90 15.31
CA ARG A 166 -8.35 -4.94 15.87
C ARG A 166 -7.68 -5.72 16.99
N PHE A 167 -6.37 -5.96 16.88
CA PHE A 167 -5.58 -6.83 17.76
C PHE A 167 -4.30 -6.12 18.23
N SER A 168 -4.47 -4.99 18.93
CA SER A 168 -3.40 -4.04 19.29
C SER A 168 -2.26 -4.64 20.12
N ASN A 169 -2.48 -5.73 20.83
CA ASN A 169 -1.48 -6.40 21.66
C ASN A 169 -0.64 -7.47 20.90
N ARG A 170 -0.86 -7.66 19.62
CA ARG A 170 -0.13 -8.65 18.80
C ARG A 170 1.04 -8.00 18.07
N ARG A 171 2.26 -8.32 18.53
CA ARG A 171 3.52 -7.82 17.96
C ARG A 171 3.69 -8.14 16.48
N ALA A 172 3.25 -9.33 16.04
CA ALA A 172 3.47 -9.83 14.68
C ALA A 172 3.04 -8.84 13.58
N PHE A 173 2.02 -8.01 13.82
CA PHE A 173 1.60 -6.98 12.86
C PHE A 173 2.61 -5.83 12.76
N ALA A 174 3.20 -5.42 13.89
CA ALA A 174 4.26 -4.41 13.88
C ALA A 174 5.52 -4.96 13.22
N ASP A 175 5.86 -6.23 13.47
CA ASP A 175 7.00 -6.91 12.85
C ASP A 175 6.85 -6.96 11.32
N ALA A 176 5.66 -7.32 10.81
CA ALA A 176 5.38 -7.32 9.38
C ALA A 176 5.51 -5.93 8.75
N ALA A 177 4.95 -4.89 9.41
CA ALA A 177 5.03 -3.52 8.92
C ALA A 177 6.48 -2.99 8.91
N VAL A 178 7.28 -3.29 9.95
CA VAL A 178 8.69 -2.89 10.04
C VAL A 178 9.54 -3.63 9.02
N ALA A 179 9.32 -4.95 8.83
CA ALA A 179 10.05 -5.73 7.84
C ALA A 179 9.83 -5.18 6.42
N ALA A 180 8.57 -4.95 6.03
CA ALA A 180 8.23 -4.37 4.75
C ALA A 180 8.84 -2.97 4.57
N ALA A 181 8.76 -2.11 5.59
CA ALA A 181 9.29 -0.77 5.53
C ALA A 181 10.82 -0.73 5.47
N SER A 182 11.50 -1.67 6.15
CA SER A 182 12.96 -1.79 6.12
C SER A 182 13.46 -2.21 4.74
N ALA A 183 12.79 -3.15 4.09
CA ALA A 183 13.14 -3.61 2.74
C ALA A 183 13.02 -2.47 1.69
N GLU A 184 12.06 -1.58 1.86
CA GLU A 184 11.74 -0.52 0.92
C GLU A 184 12.35 0.86 1.28
N GLY A 185 13.02 0.98 2.43
CA GLY A 185 13.56 2.26 2.91
C GLY A 185 12.48 3.28 3.32
N TRP A 186 11.32 2.85 3.76
CA TRP A 186 10.20 3.73 4.13
C TRP A 186 10.35 4.30 5.54
N ARG A 187 11.18 5.33 5.64
CA ARG A 187 11.53 5.95 6.92
C ARG A 187 10.31 6.35 7.76
N LYS A 188 9.27 6.90 7.15
CA LYS A 188 8.07 7.34 7.90
C LYS A 188 7.31 6.19 8.52
N VAL A 189 7.24 5.05 7.83
CA VAL A 189 6.64 3.82 8.34
C VAL A 189 7.47 3.28 9.51
N LEU A 190 8.81 3.22 9.36
CA LEU A 190 9.71 2.80 10.45
C LEU A 190 9.54 3.67 11.70
N LEU A 191 9.53 4.99 11.55
CA LEU A 191 9.29 5.93 12.67
C LEU A 191 7.91 5.75 13.32
N THR A 192 6.93 5.21 12.60
CA THR A 192 5.58 4.94 13.10
C THR A 192 5.51 3.60 13.84
N TRP A 193 6.20 2.56 13.36
CA TRP A 193 6.00 1.18 13.81
C TRP A 193 7.06 0.65 14.77
N LEU A 194 8.30 1.18 14.75
CA LEU A 194 9.32 0.81 15.73
C LEU A 194 8.91 1.11 17.19
N PRO A 195 8.26 2.24 17.51
CA PRO A 195 7.72 2.44 18.86
C PRO A 195 6.76 1.34 19.30
N VAL A 196 5.90 0.87 18.38
CA VAL A 196 4.93 -0.22 18.66
C VAL A 196 5.66 -1.53 18.97
N GLN A 197 6.73 -1.84 18.22
CA GLN A 197 7.57 -3.00 18.52
C GLN A 197 8.25 -2.87 19.89
N ALA A 198 8.84 -1.71 20.20
CA ALA A 198 9.49 -1.47 21.48
C ALA A 198 8.54 -1.62 22.66
N GLU A 199 7.32 -1.06 22.55
CA GLU A 199 6.27 -1.24 23.56
C GLU A 199 5.85 -2.71 23.70
N ALA A 200 5.75 -3.44 22.60
CA ALA A 200 5.43 -4.87 22.64
C ALA A 200 6.54 -5.70 23.30
N ALA A 201 7.81 -5.40 23.07
CA ALA A 201 8.94 -6.02 23.76
C ALA A 201 8.90 -5.70 25.26
N GLN A 202 8.71 -4.44 25.62
CA GLN A 202 8.61 -4.01 27.02
C GLN A 202 7.47 -4.73 27.78
N ARG A 203 6.28 -4.87 27.18
CA ARG A 203 5.16 -5.60 27.81
C ARG A 203 5.45 -7.09 28.05
N ARG A 204 6.39 -7.70 27.33
CA ARG A 204 6.84 -9.08 27.53
C ARG A 204 7.97 -9.20 28.56
N GLY A 205 8.45 -8.08 29.10
CA GLY A 205 9.62 -8.04 29.98
C GLY A 205 10.96 -8.12 29.27
N ASP A 206 10.98 -8.02 27.93
CA ASP A 206 12.20 -8.04 27.13
C ASP A 206 12.77 -6.62 27.00
N SER A 207 13.41 -6.20 28.08
CA SER A 207 13.97 -4.84 28.18
C SER A 207 15.16 -4.62 27.25
N GLU A 208 15.96 -5.65 26.97
CA GLU A 208 17.10 -5.59 26.07
C GLU A 208 16.65 -5.35 24.62
N GLU A 209 15.70 -6.14 24.15
CA GLU A 209 15.11 -5.94 22.83
C GLU A 209 14.45 -4.56 22.70
N ALA A 210 13.70 -4.14 23.73
CA ALA A 210 13.07 -2.82 23.73
C ALA A 210 14.12 -1.69 23.64
N ALA A 211 15.25 -1.80 24.33
CA ALA A 211 16.35 -0.85 24.26
C ALA A 211 17.00 -0.83 22.88
N ALA A 212 17.28 -1.99 22.29
CA ALA A 212 17.84 -2.10 20.95
C ALA A 212 16.94 -1.46 19.88
N ILE A 213 15.61 -1.63 19.99
CA ILE A 213 14.65 -1.01 19.06
C ILE A 213 14.63 0.52 19.25
N ARG A 214 14.66 1.02 20.49
CA ARG A 214 14.72 2.46 20.76
C ARG A 214 16.01 3.09 20.23
N GLU A 215 17.13 2.36 20.31
CA GLU A 215 18.39 2.81 19.73
C GLU A 215 18.30 2.95 18.20
N ARG A 216 17.73 1.96 17.51
CA ARG A 216 17.46 2.05 16.05
C ARG A 216 16.57 3.25 15.73
N LEU A 217 15.55 3.51 16.54
CA LEU A 217 14.62 4.63 16.36
C LEU A 217 15.36 5.97 16.52
N ARG A 218 16.28 6.10 17.47
CA ARG A 218 17.11 7.28 17.69
C ARG A 218 17.94 7.60 16.45
N TRP A 219 18.65 6.63 15.89
CA TRP A 219 19.41 6.79 14.64
C TRP A 219 18.54 7.18 13.43
N LEU A 220 17.33 6.66 13.36
CA LEU A 220 16.40 7.04 12.29
C LEU A 220 15.86 8.48 12.46
N ARG A 221 15.76 8.99 13.69
CA ARG A 221 15.32 10.37 13.94
C ARG A 221 16.42 11.36 13.64
N ASP A 222 17.59 11.10 14.11
CA ASP A 222 18.79 11.93 13.87
C ASP A 222 19.94 11.09 13.31
N PRO A 223 20.02 10.92 11.99
CA PRO A 223 21.06 10.12 11.36
C PRO A 223 22.48 10.72 11.44
N LEU A 224 22.59 12.01 11.79
CA LEU A 224 23.90 12.68 11.86
C LEU A 224 24.51 12.58 13.24
N THR A 225 23.74 12.75 14.29
CA THR A 225 24.25 12.82 15.66
C THR A 225 23.83 11.64 16.54
N GLY A 226 22.70 11.00 16.20
CA GLY A 226 22.10 9.96 17.04
C GLY A 226 21.74 10.44 18.45
N ARG A 227 21.74 11.75 18.70
CA ARG A 227 21.41 12.31 20.01
C ARG A 227 19.91 12.24 20.29
N PRO A 228 19.49 12.03 21.55
CA PRO A 228 18.10 12.21 21.91
C PRO A 228 17.70 13.69 21.66
N GLU A 229 16.49 13.91 21.12
CA GLU A 229 15.91 15.25 21.10
C GLU A 229 15.90 15.74 22.55
N SER A 230 16.54 16.89 22.83
CA SER A 230 16.41 17.56 24.13
C SER A 230 14.93 17.87 24.32
N GLU A 231 14.36 17.37 25.41
CA GLU A 231 13.05 17.83 25.90
C GLU A 231 13.21 19.30 26.30
N ASP A 232 12.93 20.22 25.36
CA ASP A 232 12.73 21.65 25.63
C ASP A 232 11.22 21.95 25.81
#